data_9c9c2d3db7fa1d3ec829589f0c0c69e3
#
_entry.id   9c9c2d3db7fa1d3ec829589f0c0c69e3
#
_cell.length_a   1.000
_cell.length_b   1.000
_cell.length_c   1.000
_cell.angle_alpha   90.00
_cell.angle_beta   90.00
_cell.angle_gamma   90.00
#
_symmetry.space_group_name_H-M   'P 1'
#
loop_
_entity.id
_entity.type
_entity.pdbx_description
1 polymer ?
#
loop_
_entity_poly.entity_id
_entity_poly.type
_entity_poly.pdbx_seq_one_letter_code
_entity_poly.pdbx_strand_id
1 'polypeptide(L)'
;DSAAVRSLFHPDLETMASSGLQRDGAPIVRFGDLDGFAASVGGASPGDFDERLGNPQIRIDDNLATVFTPYAFYLKGQLSHCGVNVFLIARTGDDWKIVGLADTRRRQNCEEWLP
;
A
#
# COMPACT_ATOMS: atom_id res chain seq x y z
N ASP A 1 -3.82 8.64 12.60
CA ASP A 1 -3.83 7.84 13.84
C ASP A 1 -3.12 6.50 13.60
N SER A 2 -1.95 6.35 14.24
CA SER A 2 -1.12 5.15 14.06
C SER A 2 -1.79 3.88 14.61
N ALA A 3 -2.62 3.99 15.62
CA ALA A 3 -3.34 2.84 16.17
C ALA A 3 -4.39 2.32 15.18
N ALA A 4 -5.10 3.22 14.50
CA ALA A 4 -6.05 2.82 13.46
C ALA A 4 -5.36 2.14 12.30
N VAL A 5 -4.21 2.65 11.86
CA VAL A 5 -3.42 2.03 10.81
C VAL A 5 -2.98 0.63 11.22
N ARG A 6 -2.42 0.49 12.42
CA ARG A 6 -1.95 -0.80 12.93
C ARG A 6 -3.06 -1.86 13.01
N SER A 7 -4.30 -1.41 13.28
CA SER A 7 -5.44 -2.34 13.42
C SER A 7 -5.79 -3.08 12.14
N LEU A 8 -5.35 -2.58 10.98
CA LEU A 8 -5.59 -3.21 9.69
C LEU A 8 -4.62 -4.37 9.42
N PHE A 9 -3.52 -4.43 10.17
CA PHE A 9 -2.44 -5.39 9.94
C PHE A 9 -2.45 -6.48 11.00
N HIS A 10 -2.04 -7.68 10.59
CA HIS A 10 -1.78 -8.74 11.53
C HIS A 10 -0.60 -8.32 12.43
N PRO A 11 -0.65 -8.58 13.75
CA PRO A 11 0.40 -8.12 14.66
C PRO A 11 1.79 -8.72 14.38
N ASP A 12 1.86 -9.85 13.68
CA ASP A 12 3.13 -10.46 13.35
C ASP A 12 3.72 -9.98 12.02
N LEU A 13 3.01 -9.12 11.29
CA LEU A 13 3.55 -8.54 10.06
C LEU A 13 4.62 -7.50 10.40
N GLU A 14 5.82 -7.71 9.91
CA GLU A 14 6.95 -6.81 10.17
C GLU A 14 7.40 -6.04 8.94
N THR A 15 7.37 -6.68 7.77
CA THR A 15 8.05 -6.19 6.57
C THR A 15 7.07 -5.91 5.45
N MET A 16 7.28 -4.80 4.76
CA MET A 16 6.60 -4.41 3.54
C MET A 16 7.62 -4.16 2.45
N ALA A 17 7.26 -4.41 1.20
CA ALA A 17 8.14 -4.19 0.07
C ALA A 17 7.62 -3.10 -0.86
N SER A 18 8.52 -2.30 -1.40
CA SER A 18 8.22 -1.31 -2.42
C SER A 18 9.15 -1.51 -3.60
N SER A 19 8.59 -1.62 -4.79
CA SER A 19 9.31 -1.90 -6.02
C SER A 19 9.25 -0.69 -6.95
N GLY A 20 10.35 -0.39 -7.62
CA GLY A 20 10.39 0.74 -8.54
C GLY A 20 11.63 0.72 -9.40
N LEU A 21 11.94 1.87 -10.00
CA LEU A 21 13.14 2.03 -10.81
C LEU A 21 14.04 3.07 -10.19
N GLN A 22 15.35 2.81 -10.21
CA GLN A 22 16.34 3.81 -9.87
C GLN A 22 16.46 4.85 -10.98
N ARG A 23 17.23 5.93 -10.73
CA ARG A 23 17.44 6.97 -11.73
C ARG A 23 18.07 6.45 -13.02
N ASP A 24 18.88 5.41 -12.92
CA ASP A 24 19.53 4.77 -14.08
C ASP A 24 18.59 3.79 -14.81
N GLY A 25 17.33 3.65 -14.36
CA GLY A 25 16.37 2.74 -14.94
C GLY A 25 16.44 1.31 -14.44
N ALA A 26 17.36 0.98 -13.54
CA ALA A 26 17.47 -0.37 -12.99
C ALA A 26 16.35 -0.64 -11.99
N PRO A 27 15.71 -1.83 -12.02
CA PRO A 27 14.70 -2.18 -11.04
C PRO A 27 15.30 -2.33 -9.64
N ILE A 28 14.55 -1.91 -8.64
CA ILE A 28 14.98 -2.01 -7.24
C ILE A 28 13.77 -2.38 -6.37
N VAL A 29 14.04 -3.16 -5.31
CA VAL A 29 13.06 -3.45 -4.28
C VAL A 29 13.62 -2.95 -2.95
N ARG A 30 12.83 -2.17 -2.23
CA ARG A 30 13.15 -1.66 -0.90
C ARG A 30 12.20 -2.26 0.11
N PHE A 31 12.72 -2.54 1.30
CA PHE A 31 11.90 -3.06 2.40
C PHE A 31 11.76 -2.01 3.48
N GLY A 32 10.54 -1.87 3.98
CA GLY A 32 10.22 -1.08 5.15
C GLY A 32 9.58 -1.95 6.21
N ASP A 33 9.20 -1.36 7.33
CA ASP A 33 8.52 -2.07 8.40
C ASP A 33 7.21 -1.38 8.77
N LEU A 34 6.37 -2.12 9.48
CA LEU A 34 5.07 -1.61 9.90
C LEU A 34 5.21 -0.44 10.87
N ASP A 35 6.20 -0.48 11.75
CA ASP A 35 6.42 0.59 12.71
C ASP A 35 6.71 1.92 12.02
N GLY A 36 7.61 1.90 11.03
CA GLY A 36 7.95 3.09 10.25
C GLY A 36 6.77 3.61 9.44
N PHE A 37 6.01 2.71 8.82
CA PHE A 37 4.83 3.07 8.06
C PHE A 37 3.76 3.71 8.96
N ALA A 38 3.43 3.10 10.08
CA ALA A 38 2.42 3.60 11.00
C ALA A 38 2.83 4.96 11.58
N ALA A 39 4.10 5.14 11.89
CA ALA A 39 4.62 6.40 12.40
C ALA A 39 4.51 7.50 11.33
N SER A 40 4.84 7.20 10.09
CA SER A 40 4.74 8.15 8.97
C SER A 40 3.30 8.63 8.76
N VAL A 41 2.36 7.69 8.70
CA VAL A 41 0.94 8.04 8.51
C VAL A 41 0.39 8.78 9.74
N GLY A 42 0.74 8.30 10.95
CA GLY A 42 0.26 8.91 12.19
C GLY A 42 0.78 10.33 12.42
N GLY A 43 1.96 10.66 11.84
CA GLY A 43 2.54 11.99 11.94
C GLY A 43 2.07 12.98 10.89
N ALA A 44 1.32 12.52 9.88
CA ALA A 44 0.83 13.38 8.82
C ALA A 44 -0.39 14.19 9.29
N SER A 45 -0.52 15.42 8.77
CA SER A 45 -1.71 16.23 9.00
C SER A 45 -2.87 15.74 8.16
N PRO A 46 -4.13 15.92 8.58
CA PRO A 46 -5.29 15.52 7.78
C PRO A 46 -5.24 16.15 6.38
N GLY A 47 -5.43 15.32 5.35
CA GLY A 47 -5.42 15.75 3.95
C GLY A 47 -4.04 15.80 3.31
N ASP A 48 -2.95 15.65 4.05
CA ASP A 48 -1.60 15.63 3.48
C ASP A 48 -1.40 14.42 2.58
N PHE A 49 -1.88 13.24 3.02
CA PHE A 49 -1.78 11.99 2.28
C PHE A 49 -3.16 11.61 1.75
N ASP A 50 -3.25 11.45 0.42
CA ASP A 50 -4.49 11.04 -0.24
C ASP A 50 -4.15 9.98 -1.27
N GLU A 51 -4.51 8.74 -0.97
CA GLU A 51 -4.33 7.63 -1.89
C GLU A 51 -5.67 7.27 -2.51
N ARG A 52 -5.74 7.40 -3.84
CA ARG A 52 -6.94 7.08 -4.61
C ARG A 52 -6.75 5.73 -5.28
N LEU A 53 -7.72 4.86 -5.08
CA LEU A 53 -7.66 3.49 -5.57
C LEU A 53 -8.45 3.34 -6.87
N GLY A 54 -7.89 2.55 -7.78
CA GLY A 54 -8.59 2.11 -8.98
C GLY A 54 -9.40 0.84 -8.70
N ASN A 55 -9.84 0.18 -9.78
CA ASN A 55 -10.64 -1.04 -9.67
C ASN A 55 -9.80 -2.20 -9.14
N PRO A 56 -10.15 -2.76 -7.98
CA PRO A 56 -9.38 -3.87 -7.42
C PRO A 56 -9.72 -5.19 -8.12
N GLN A 57 -8.71 -6.05 -8.22
CA GLN A 57 -8.88 -7.45 -8.58
C GLN A 57 -8.68 -8.28 -7.34
N ILE A 58 -9.72 -9.00 -6.94
CA ILE A 58 -9.75 -9.75 -5.68
C ILE A 58 -9.91 -11.23 -5.98
N ARG A 59 -9.09 -12.07 -5.37
CA ARG A 59 -9.21 -13.52 -5.42
C ARG A 59 -9.21 -14.07 -4.02
N ILE A 60 -10.16 -14.95 -3.74
CA ILE A 60 -10.40 -15.48 -2.39
C ILE A 60 -10.40 -16.99 -2.45
N ASP A 61 -9.71 -17.60 -1.50
CA ASP A 61 -9.84 -19.00 -1.19
C ASP A 61 -9.95 -19.16 0.33
N ASP A 62 -11.11 -19.59 0.81
CA ASP A 62 -11.40 -19.80 2.23
C ASP A 62 -11.09 -18.52 3.05
N ASN A 63 -10.10 -18.57 3.94
CA ASN A 63 -9.73 -17.44 4.80
C ASN A 63 -8.51 -16.66 4.29
N LEU A 64 -8.18 -16.81 3.02
CA LEU A 64 -7.06 -16.11 2.37
C LEU A 64 -7.56 -15.37 1.15
N ALA A 65 -7.08 -14.15 0.96
CA ALA A 65 -7.40 -13.37 -0.23
C ALA A 65 -6.19 -12.57 -0.70
N THR A 66 -6.13 -12.33 -2.01
CA THR A 66 -5.20 -11.38 -2.62
C THR A 66 -5.99 -10.24 -3.21
N VAL A 67 -5.45 -9.01 -3.09
CA VAL A 67 -6.04 -7.81 -3.67
C VAL A 67 -4.97 -7.11 -4.48
N PHE A 68 -5.22 -6.97 -5.78
CA PHE A 68 -4.37 -6.24 -6.71
C PHE A 68 -5.11 -4.96 -7.06
N THR A 69 -4.64 -3.80 -6.59
CA THR A 69 -5.38 -2.56 -6.78
C THR A 69 -4.46 -1.43 -7.26
N PRO A 70 -4.78 -0.83 -8.42
CA PRO A 70 -4.08 0.39 -8.85
C PRO A 70 -4.31 1.52 -7.87
N TYR A 71 -3.32 2.39 -7.73
CA TYR A 71 -3.43 3.57 -6.88
C TYR A 71 -2.73 4.78 -7.48
N ALA A 72 -3.18 5.96 -7.08
CA ALA A 72 -2.51 7.22 -7.31
C ALA A 72 -2.39 7.95 -5.97
N PHE A 73 -1.18 8.33 -5.62
CA PHE A 73 -0.89 8.95 -4.32
C PHE A 73 -0.65 10.45 -4.50
N TYR A 74 -1.42 11.22 -3.77
CA TYR A 74 -1.33 12.69 -3.76
C TYR A 74 -0.75 13.15 -2.43
N LEU A 75 0.25 14.03 -2.51
CA LEU A 75 0.86 14.66 -1.35
C LEU A 75 0.48 16.14 -1.37
N LYS A 76 -0.24 16.58 -0.35
CA LYS A 76 -0.71 17.98 -0.21
C LYS A 76 -1.39 18.48 -1.49
N GLY A 77 -2.25 17.64 -2.05
CA GLY A 77 -3.05 17.97 -3.23
C GLY A 77 -2.35 17.80 -4.57
N GLN A 78 -1.09 17.38 -4.58
CA GLN A 78 -0.34 17.18 -5.82
C GLN A 78 0.01 15.72 -6.01
N LEU A 79 -0.11 15.23 -7.25
CA LEU A 79 0.24 13.86 -7.58
C LEU A 79 1.73 13.62 -7.32
N SER A 80 2.02 12.68 -6.43
CA SER A 80 3.38 12.28 -6.09
C SER A 80 3.84 11.09 -6.93
N HIS A 81 3.09 10.01 -6.87
CA HIS A 81 3.43 8.78 -7.57
C HIS A 81 2.19 7.91 -7.74
N CYS A 82 2.34 6.86 -8.51
CA CYS A 82 1.28 5.88 -8.74
C CYS A 82 1.87 4.49 -8.88
N GLY A 83 1.03 3.50 -8.97
CA GLY A 83 1.43 2.13 -9.17
C GLY A 83 0.31 1.17 -8.82
N VAL A 84 0.69 0.03 -8.27
CA VAL A 84 -0.22 -1.02 -7.84
C VAL A 84 0.14 -1.42 -6.43
N ASN A 85 -0.88 -1.58 -5.59
CA ASN A 85 -0.75 -2.24 -4.29
C ASN A 85 -1.17 -3.69 -4.43
N VAL A 86 -0.38 -4.60 -3.88
CA VAL A 86 -0.75 -6.01 -3.74
C VAL A 86 -0.83 -6.31 -2.25
N PHE A 87 -2.04 -6.63 -1.81
CA PHE A 87 -2.30 -7.03 -0.43
C PHE A 87 -2.52 -8.53 -0.37
N LEU A 88 -1.92 -9.15 0.63
CA LEU A 88 -2.29 -10.50 1.05
C LEU A 88 -3.04 -10.33 2.37
N ILE A 89 -4.29 -10.77 2.41
CA ILE A 89 -5.11 -10.64 3.60
C ILE A 89 -5.61 -12.01 4.05
N ALA A 90 -5.71 -12.18 5.34
CA ALA A 90 -6.17 -13.43 5.93
C ALA A 90 -7.15 -13.15 7.06
N ARG A 91 -8.12 -14.04 7.23
CA ARG A 91 -9.11 -13.92 8.30
C ARG A 91 -8.71 -14.83 9.45
N THR A 92 -8.61 -14.24 10.64
CA THR A 92 -8.50 -14.95 11.90
C THR A 92 -9.68 -14.54 12.78
N GLY A 93 -10.48 -15.52 13.21
CA GLY A 93 -11.75 -15.18 13.87
C GLY A 93 -12.69 -14.47 12.91
N ASP A 94 -13.19 -13.31 13.29
CA ASP A 94 -14.15 -12.55 12.48
C ASP A 94 -13.52 -11.44 11.65
N ASP A 95 -12.21 -11.21 11.80
CA ASP A 95 -11.55 -10.06 11.17
C ASP A 95 -10.55 -10.48 10.10
N TRP A 96 -10.59 -9.74 9.00
CA TRP A 96 -9.57 -9.81 7.96
C TRP A 96 -8.43 -8.85 8.30
N LYS A 97 -7.20 -9.35 8.23
CA LYS A 97 -6.00 -8.54 8.50
C LYS A 97 -5.01 -8.67 7.34
N ILE A 98 -4.25 -7.60 7.12
CA ILE A 98 -3.18 -7.61 6.13
C ILE A 98 -2.03 -8.44 6.69
N VAL A 99 -1.65 -9.49 5.96
CA VAL A 99 -0.54 -10.38 6.32
C VAL A 99 0.62 -10.28 5.34
N GLY A 100 0.48 -9.49 4.28
CA GLY A 100 1.53 -9.19 3.33
C GLY A 100 1.15 -7.97 2.51
N LEU A 101 2.14 -7.17 2.14
CA LEU A 101 1.92 -5.97 1.35
C LEU A 101 3.18 -5.65 0.56
N ALA A 102 2.98 -5.44 -0.74
CA ALA A 102 4.01 -4.91 -1.62
C ALA A 102 3.36 -3.95 -2.60
N ASP A 103 4.14 -2.98 -3.05
CA ASP A 103 3.65 -2.04 -4.05
C ASP A 103 4.68 -1.82 -5.15
N THR A 104 4.22 -1.22 -6.24
CA THR A 104 5.08 -0.59 -7.22
C THR A 104 4.95 0.92 -7.10
N ARG A 105 6.02 1.64 -7.45
CA ARG A 105 6.02 3.10 -7.44
C ARG A 105 6.62 3.62 -8.73
N ARG A 106 5.92 4.55 -9.37
CA ARG A 106 6.43 5.28 -10.52
C ARG A 106 5.85 6.69 -10.54
N ARG A 107 6.51 7.58 -11.27
CA ARG A 107 6.04 8.94 -11.44
C ARG A 107 5.51 9.22 -12.83
N GLN A 108 5.57 8.24 -13.72
CA GLN A 108 5.17 8.36 -15.13
C GLN A 108 4.00 7.43 -15.42
N ASN A 109 3.22 7.80 -16.44
CA ASN A 109 2.09 7.01 -16.94
C ASN A 109 1.04 6.74 -15.85
N CYS A 110 0.82 7.72 -14.99
CA CYS A 110 -0.14 7.59 -13.91
C CYS A 110 -1.58 7.75 -14.38
N GLU A 111 -1.80 8.38 -15.52
CA GLU A 111 -3.14 8.61 -16.07
C GLU A 111 -3.90 7.32 -16.33
N GLU A 112 -3.18 6.24 -16.64
CA GLU A 112 -3.77 4.92 -16.88
C GLU A 112 -4.53 4.37 -15.66
N TRP A 113 -4.16 4.84 -14.48
CA TRP A 113 -4.69 4.34 -13.21
C TRP A 113 -5.68 5.29 -12.55
N LEU A 114 -5.84 6.50 -13.11
CA LEU A 114 -6.78 7.45 -12.52
C LEU A 114 -8.21 7.07 -12.87
N PRO A 115 -9.12 7.06 -11.88
CA PRO A 115 -10.52 6.78 -12.14
C PRO A 115 -11.20 7.85 -12.98
#